data_2abc62eac4b4fe95aac02a8f1be8277b
#
_entry.id   2abc62eac4b4fe95aac02a8f1be8277b
#
_cell.length_a   1.000
_cell.length_b   1.000
_cell.length_c   1.000
_cell.angle_alpha   90.00
_cell.angle_beta   90.00
_cell.angle_gamma   90.00
#
_symmetry.space_group_name_H-M   'P 1'
#
loop_
_entity.id
_entity.type
_entity.pdbx_description
1 polymer ?
#
loop_
_entity_poly.entity_id
_entity_poly.type
_entity_poly.pdbx_seq_one_letter_code
_entity_poly.pdbx_strand_id
1 'polypeptide(L)'
;MTQPSRPQDGRAALASFVTNRLGRTNARPAPTEIKAPPANESAQDFEKLTGYRELRLQRSAADLIGLGNPFFRVHETRAGANTRIEGQTYSNYSSYDYLGLNGHPAVSGAARKAIEAFGTSASASRIVAGERPGHLKLERALAAHYRTDACVVLVSGHATNVTAIGAILEAPDVIYHDALIHNSVVTGAQLSGAQRRSFAHNDPATLEKLLEATRHEHRRALIVIEGLYSMDGDAPDLAAFVELKRRYDCWLMVDDAHGLGVLGRTGAGLHEHCGVDASDVDIWMGTLSKTLSSCGGYICGPSALVEYLKCTAGGFVYSVGMSPPLAAAAEAALSVMQAEPERVERLRRNGNQFLALAKKHGLNTGSSLGLAVIPIIVGDSLKAVTLSDRLFKRGINVQPIIHPAVPERSSRLRFFMTSEHTPEQIAQTVATVAEELSALETGATLIEQLMARRGA
;
A
#
# COMPACT_ATOMS: atom_id res chain seq x y z
N MET A 1 -49.43 7.51 -21.40
CA MET A 1 -48.42 8.59 -21.35
C MET A 1 -48.36 9.09 -19.93
N THR A 2 -47.47 8.52 -19.15
CA THR A 2 -47.22 8.91 -17.74
C THR A 2 -45.88 9.60 -17.69
N GLN A 3 -45.85 10.84 -17.21
CA GLN A 3 -44.66 11.67 -17.06
C GLN A 3 -43.71 11.09 -15.97
N PRO A 4 -42.37 11.23 -16.12
CA PRO A 4 -41.43 10.81 -15.09
C PRO A 4 -41.42 11.83 -13.95
N SER A 5 -41.43 11.31 -12.72
CA SER A 5 -41.35 12.06 -11.46
C SER A 5 -40.02 12.80 -11.32
N ARG A 6 -40.08 14.05 -10.81
CA ARG A 6 -38.95 15.00 -10.66
C ARG A 6 -37.98 14.58 -9.53
N PRO A 7 -36.69 14.92 -9.64
CA PRO A 7 -35.66 14.56 -8.67
C PRO A 7 -35.62 15.54 -7.49
N GLN A 8 -36.59 15.50 -6.58
CA GLN A 8 -36.53 16.29 -5.33
C GLN A 8 -35.89 15.54 -4.15
N ASP A 9 -35.84 14.21 -4.21
CA ASP A 9 -35.35 13.39 -3.08
C ASP A 9 -33.82 13.34 -2.93
N GLY A 10 -33.06 13.56 -4.00
CA GLY A 10 -31.59 13.52 -3.95
C GLY A 10 -30.94 14.68 -3.19
N ARG A 11 -31.67 15.79 -3.02
CA ARG A 11 -31.14 17.02 -2.39
C ARG A 11 -31.20 17.00 -0.87
N ALA A 12 -32.27 16.45 -0.33
CA ALA A 12 -32.43 16.27 1.11
C ALA A 12 -31.45 15.21 1.63
N ALA A 13 -31.20 14.14 0.84
CA ALA A 13 -30.22 13.09 1.12
C ALA A 13 -28.78 13.63 1.14
N LEU A 14 -28.41 14.51 0.21
CA LEU A 14 -27.06 15.09 0.15
C LEU A 14 -26.80 16.08 1.31
N ALA A 15 -27.76 16.92 1.63
CA ALA A 15 -27.67 17.85 2.76
C ALA A 15 -27.62 17.11 4.11
N SER A 16 -28.40 16.03 4.27
CA SER A 16 -28.37 15.15 5.43
C SER A 16 -27.07 14.35 5.55
N PHE A 17 -26.49 13.95 4.43
CA PHE A 17 -25.18 13.25 4.37
C PHE A 17 -24.03 14.15 4.82
N VAL A 18 -24.02 15.41 4.37
CA VAL A 18 -22.98 16.40 4.75
C VAL A 18 -23.12 16.82 6.23
N THR A 19 -24.35 17.05 6.72
CA THR A 19 -24.60 17.47 8.12
C THR A 19 -24.41 16.33 9.14
N ASN A 20 -24.76 15.09 8.81
CA ASN A 20 -24.59 13.95 9.73
C ASN A 20 -23.11 13.49 9.86
N ARG A 21 -22.23 13.86 8.94
CA ARG A 21 -20.79 13.55 9.04
C ARG A 21 -20.01 14.56 9.87
N LEU A 22 -20.48 15.78 10.00
CA LEU A 22 -19.80 16.84 10.77
C LEU A 22 -19.98 16.72 12.29
N GLY A 23 -20.83 15.80 12.79
CA GLY A 23 -21.21 15.70 14.20
C GLY A 23 -20.85 14.39 14.92
N ARG A 24 -20.20 13.41 14.27
CA ARG A 24 -19.91 12.13 14.93
C ARG A 24 -18.52 12.10 15.59
N THR A 25 -18.50 12.20 16.91
CA THR A 25 -17.40 11.81 17.80
C THR A 25 -17.15 10.29 17.71
N ASN A 26 -15.87 9.88 17.85
CA ASN A 26 -15.37 8.50 17.78
C ASN A 26 -15.89 7.57 18.91
N ALA A 27 -17.18 7.39 19.06
CA ALA A 27 -17.73 6.33 19.88
C ALA A 27 -18.11 5.15 18.96
N ARG A 28 -17.49 3.98 19.19
CA ARG A 28 -17.91 2.74 18.54
C ARG A 28 -19.40 2.55 18.82
N PRO A 29 -20.27 2.41 17.79
CA PRO A 29 -21.66 2.05 18.04
C PRO A 29 -21.69 0.66 18.67
N ALA A 30 -22.50 0.49 19.72
CA ALA A 30 -22.86 -0.81 20.26
C ALA A 30 -23.40 -1.70 19.12
N PRO A 31 -23.25 -3.04 19.21
CA PRO A 31 -23.79 -3.94 18.21
C PRO A 31 -25.29 -3.67 18.07
N THR A 32 -25.68 -3.08 16.97
CA THR A 32 -27.09 -2.91 16.62
C THR A 32 -27.65 -4.29 16.32
N GLU A 33 -28.72 -4.69 17.00
CA GLU A 33 -29.49 -5.88 16.62
C GLU A 33 -29.82 -5.79 15.13
N ILE A 34 -29.30 -6.75 14.36
CA ILE A 34 -29.60 -6.88 12.94
C ILE A 34 -31.05 -7.36 12.87
N LYS A 35 -32.01 -6.44 12.73
CA LYS A 35 -33.39 -6.82 12.41
C LYS A 35 -33.38 -7.48 11.03
N ALA A 36 -34.00 -8.67 10.94
CA ALA A 36 -34.21 -9.32 9.65
C ALA A 36 -34.88 -8.33 8.67
N PRO A 37 -34.45 -8.30 7.41
CA PRO A 37 -35.10 -7.44 6.42
C PRO A 37 -36.59 -7.77 6.30
N PRO A 38 -37.45 -6.78 6.02
CA PRO A 38 -38.86 -7.02 5.79
C PRO A 38 -39.06 -8.04 4.68
N ALA A 39 -40.07 -8.92 4.83
CA ALA A 39 -40.30 -10.11 3.98
C ALA A 39 -40.44 -9.85 2.47
N ASN A 40 -40.53 -8.60 2.03
CA ASN A 40 -40.66 -8.20 0.62
C ASN A 40 -39.36 -7.67 -0.02
N GLU A 41 -38.22 -7.68 0.67
CA GLU A 41 -36.95 -7.29 0.07
C GLU A 41 -36.13 -8.52 -0.30
N SER A 42 -35.80 -8.69 -1.59
CA SER A 42 -34.88 -9.72 -2.04
C SER A 42 -33.52 -9.54 -1.37
N ALA A 43 -33.15 -10.49 -0.48
CA ALA A 43 -31.83 -10.51 0.16
C ALA A 43 -30.70 -10.80 -0.83
N GLN A 44 -31.02 -11.18 -2.08
CA GLN A 44 -30.06 -11.55 -3.13
C GLN A 44 -29.67 -10.40 -4.04
N ASP A 45 -30.24 -9.20 -3.83
CA ASP A 45 -29.98 -8.03 -4.67
C ASP A 45 -28.67 -7.34 -4.22
N PHE A 46 -27.60 -7.50 -4.98
CA PHE A 46 -26.29 -6.88 -4.73
C PHE A 46 -26.35 -5.34 -4.74
N GLU A 47 -27.33 -4.71 -5.44
CA GLU A 47 -27.49 -3.25 -5.42
C GLU A 47 -27.94 -2.74 -4.06
N LYS A 48 -28.45 -3.62 -3.20
CA LYS A 48 -28.89 -3.31 -1.83
C LYS A 48 -27.76 -3.39 -0.80
N LEU A 49 -26.59 -3.89 -1.16
CA LEU A 49 -25.43 -3.85 -0.28
C LEU A 49 -25.14 -2.40 0.15
N THR A 50 -25.02 -2.18 1.46
CA THR A 50 -24.78 -0.84 2.03
C THR A 50 -23.57 -0.17 1.40
N GLY A 51 -22.44 -0.89 1.28
CA GLY A 51 -21.25 -0.37 0.64
C GLY A 51 -21.43 -0.02 -0.85
N TYR A 52 -22.27 -0.77 -1.57
CA TYR A 52 -22.56 -0.46 -2.98
C TYR A 52 -23.42 0.80 -3.13
N ARG A 53 -24.43 0.99 -2.27
CA ARG A 53 -25.25 2.21 -2.23
C ARG A 53 -24.40 3.44 -1.92
N GLU A 54 -23.50 3.34 -0.93
CA GLU A 54 -22.55 4.41 -0.60
C GLU A 54 -21.64 4.74 -1.78
N LEU A 55 -21.08 3.72 -2.46
CA LEU A 55 -20.27 3.90 -3.64
C LEU A 55 -21.02 4.60 -4.78
N ARG A 56 -22.27 4.21 -5.05
CA ARG A 56 -23.12 4.85 -6.05
C ARG A 56 -23.41 6.31 -5.71
N LEU A 57 -23.68 6.61 -4.44
CA LEU A 57 -23.91 7.97 -3.98
C LEU A 57 -22.68 8.87 -4.21
N GLN A 58 -21.50 8.35 -3.86
CA GLN A 58 -20.23 9.06 -4.07
C GLN A 58 -19.98 9.34 -5.57
N ARG A 59 -20.20 8.33 -6.43
CA ARG A 59 -20.04 8.48 -7.89
C ARG A 59 -21.02 9.51 -8.45
N SER A 60 -22.31 9.41 -8.11
CA SER A 60 -23.32 10.37 -8.57
C SER A 60 -23.04 11.79 -8.11
N ALA A 61 -22.49 11.96 -6.90
CA ALA A 61 -22.06 13.27 -6.41
C ALA A 61 -20.88 13.83 -7.20
N ALA A 62 -19.89 13.01 -7.53
CA ALA A 62 -18.76 13.39 -8.38
C ALA A 62 -19.19 13.77 -9.79
N ASP A 63 -20.07 12.99 -10.41
CA ASP A 63 -20.63 13.25 -11.75
C ASP A 63 -21.40 14.59 -11.79
N LEU A 64 -22.18 14.89 -10.75
CA LEU A 64 -22.95 16.16 -10.65
C LEU A 64 -22.06 17.40 -10.64
N ILE A 65 -20.83 17.30 -10.16
CA ILE A 65 -19.87 18.41 -10.12
C ILE A 65 -18.81 18.32 -11.24
N GLY A 66 -18.97 17.35 -12.17
CA GLY A 66 -18.09 17.20 -13.33
C GLY A 66 -16.70 16.71 -13.01
N LEU A 67 -16.52 15.98 -11.90
CA LEU A 67 -15.25 15.34 -11.57
C LEU A 67 -15.14 13.98 -12.25
N GLY A 68 -14.06 13.78 -13.00
CA GLY A 68 -13.70 12.49 -13.58
C GLY A 68 -13.38 11.45 -12.49
N ASN A 69 -13.63 10.17 -12.78
CA ASN A 69 -13.21 9.09 -11.89
C ASN A 69 -11.68 8.96 -11.91
N PRO A 70 -10.96 9.21 -10.80
CA PRO A 70 -9.50 9.09 -10.76
C PRO A 70 -9.03 7.63 -10.74
N PHE A 71 -9.92 6.68 -10.45
CA PHE A 71 -9.61 5.26 -10.29
C PHE A 71 -9.85 4.48 -11.58
N PHE A 72 -9.17 3.34 -11.71
CA PHE A 72 -9.28 2.40 -12.85
C PHE A 72 -8.92 2.99 -14.22
N ARG A 73 -8.08 4.02 -14.27
CA ARG A 73 -7.52 4.53 -15.53
C ARG A 73 -6.67 3.46 -16.21
N VAL A 74 -6.87 3.26 -17.50
CA VAL A 74 -6.15 2.25 -18.28
C VAL A 74 -4.82 2.84 -18.76
N HIS A 75 -3.71 2.24 -18.30
CA HIS A 75 -2.37 2.58 -18.76
C HIS A 75 -2.06 1.79 -20.04
N GLU A 76 -1.93 2.48 -21.17
CA GLU A 76 -1.68 1.89 -22.50
C GLU A 76 -0.21 1.50 -22.71
N THR A 77 0.69 1.98 -21.83
CA THR A 77 2.11 1.69 -21.85
C THR A 77 2.56 1.23 -20.46
N ARG A 78 3.86 0.97 -20.27
CA ARG A 78 4.44 0.72 -18.95
C ARG A 78 4.15 1.91 -18.02
N ALA A 79 3.76 1.61 -16.80
CA ALA A 79 3.52 2.62 -15.77
C ALA A 79 4.85 2.99 -15.06
N GLY A 80 5.79 3.59 -15.78
CA GLY A 80 7.04 4.16 -15.25
C GLY A 80 6.88 5.63 -14.85
N ALA A 81 7.96 6.43 -14.97
CA ALA A 81 7.93 7.88 -14.76
C ALA A 81 6.97 8.61 -15.70
N ASN A 82 6.74 8.04 -16.87
CA ASN A 82 5.73 8.45 -17.83
C ASN A 82 4.79 7.29 -18.13
N THR A 83 3.56 7.61 -18.47
CA THR A 83 2.57 6.64 -18.95
C THR A 83 1.67 7.25 -19.99
N ARG A 84 1.00 6.42 -20.79
CA ARG A 84 0.00 6.86 -21.74
C ARG A 84 -1.38 6.40 -21.28
N ILE A 85 -2.34 7.32 -21.24
CA ILE A 85 -3.74 7.10 -20.86
C ILE A 85 -4.60 7.85 -21.87
N GLU A 86 -5.57 7.19 -22.48
CA GLU A 86 -6.46 7.78 -23.51
C GLU A 86 -5.70 8.52 -24.61
N GLY A 87 -4.60 7.91 -25.09
CA GLY A 87 -3.76 8.45 -26.14
C GLY A 87 -2.84 9.60 -25.72
N GLN A 88 -2.92 10.13 -24.50
CA GLN A 88 -2.10 11.24 -24.00
C GLN A 88 -1.00 10.75 -23.05
N THR A 89 0.14 11.44 -23.04
CA THR A 89 1.27 11.14 -22.15
C THR A 89 1.17 11.96 -20.87
N TYR A 90 1.39 11.31 -19.75
CA TYR A 90 1.33 11.89 -18.41
C TYR A 90 2.64 11.68 -17.66
N SER A 91 3.09 12.66 -16.89
CA SER A 91 4.05 12.46 -15.80
C SER A 91 3.34 11.62 -14.72
N ASN A 92 3.89 10.45 -14.40
CA ASN A 92 3.17 9.43 -13.64
C ASN A 92 3.77 9.22 -12.25
N TYR A 93 3.00 9.56 -11.23
CA TYR A 93 3.35 9.41 -9.81
C TYR A 93 2.51 8.33 -9.11
N SER A 94 1.89 7.41 -9.87
CA SER A 94 0.99 6.37 -9.34
C SER A 94 1.56 4.96 -9.48
N SER A 95 2.85 4.82 -9.83
CA SER A 95 3.50 3.52 -10.02
C SER A 95 4.46 3.19 -8.90
N TYR A 96 4.53 1.92 -8.52
CA TYR A 96 5.48 1.36 -7.55
C TYR A 96 6.81 0.94 -8.18
N ASP A 97 7.08 1.28 -9.43
CA ASP A 97 8.33 0.97 -10.13
C ASP A 97 9.47 1.92 -9.70
N TYR A 98 9.85 1.79 -8.43
CA TYR A 98 10.77 2.72 -7.77
C TYR A 98 12.11 2.85 -8.46
N LEU A 99 12.67 1.75 -8.96
CA LEU A 99 13.97 1.71 -9.61
C LEU A 99 13.90 1.69 -11.14
N GLY A 100 12.70 1.79 -11.74
CA GLY A 100 12.53 1.74 -13.18
C GLY A 100 12.89 0.39 -13.79
N LEU A 101 12.64 -0.71 -13.05
CA LEU A 101 13.01 -2.05 -13.49
C LEU A 101 11.92 -2.73 -14.31
N ASN A 102 10.70 -2.19 -14.31
CA ASN A 102 9.61 -2.72 -15.11
C ASN A 102 9.88 -2.50 -16.61
N GLY A 103 10.29 -3.55 -17.29
CA GLY A 103 10.73 -3.52 -18.68
C GLY A 103 12.23 -3.35 -18.89
N HIS A 104 13.03 -3.41 -17.82
CA HIS A 104 14.48 -3.52 -17.93
C HIS A 104 14.87 -4.73 -18.80
N PRO A 105 15.85 -4.63 -19.74
CA PRO A 105 16.17 -5.72 -20.67
C PRO A 105 16.50 -7.04 -20.00
N ALA A 106 17.30 -7.01 -18.90
CA ALA A 106 17.64 -8.20 -18.14
C ALA A 106 16.39 -8.85 -17.50
N VAL A 107 15.49 -8.06 -16.91
CA VAL A 107 14.26 -8.54 -16.27
C VAL A 107 13.32 -9.14 -17.31
N SER A 108 13.05 -8.43 -18.39
CA SER A 108 12.19 -8.91 -19.48
C SER A 108 12.80 -10.13 -20.20
N GLY A 109 14.13 -10.17 -20.34
CA GLY A 109 14.86 -11.30 -20.93
C GLY A 109 14.76 -12.56 -20.08
N ALA A 110 14.91 -12.44 -18.76
CA ALA A 110 14.75 -13.56 -17.83
C ALA A 110 13.33 -14.13 -17.86
N ALA A 111 12.32 -13.27 -17.87
CA ALA A 111 10.92 -13.71 -17.98
C ALA A 111 10.65 -14.49 -19.28
N ARG A 112 11.14 -13.98 -20.44
CA ARG A 112 10.97 -14.67 -21.73
C ARG A 112 11.63 -16.06 -21.74
N LYS A 113 12.87 -16.18 -21.26
CA LYS A 113 13.56 -17.48 -21.15
C LYS A 113 12.79 -18.45 -20.23
N ALA A 114 12.19 -17.96 -19.16
CA ALA A 114 11.39 -18.80 -18.27
C ALA A 114 10.08 -19.26 -18.93
N ILE A 115 9.46 -18.45 -19.80
CA ILE A 115 8.29 -18.85 -20.60
C ILE A 115 8.67 -19.97 -21.57
N GLU A 116 9.79 -19.81 -22.27
CA GLU A 116 10.28 -20.81 -23.23
C GLU A 116 10.58 -22.16 -22.56
N ALA A 117 11.18 -22.12 -21.36
CA ALA A 117 11.60 -23.33 -20.64
C ALA A 117 10.47 -24.01 -19.84
N PHE A 118 9.54 -23.25 -19.27
CA PHE A 118 8.59 -23.76 -18.26
C PHE A 118 7.14 -23.39 -18.52
N GLY A 119 6.85 -22.62 -19.58
CA GLY A 119 5.53 -22.09 -19.86
C GLY A 119 5.16 -20.93 -18.92
N THR A 120 3.87 -20.57 -18.94
CA THR A 120 3.35 -19.39 -18.22
C THR A 120 2.83 -19.69 -16.80
N SER A 121 2.66 -20.96 -16.44
CA SER A 121 2.10 -21.39 -15.17
C SER A 121 2.90 -22.53 -14.53
N ALA A 122 2.90 -22.56 -13.20
CA ALA A 122 3.39 -23.75 -12.46
C ALA A 122 2.43 -24.94 -12.58
N SER A 123 1.16 -24.71 -12.94
CA SER A 123 0.10 -25.70 -13.21
C SER A 123 -0.24 -26.63 -12.05
N ALA A 124 0.27 -26.38 -10.85
CA ALA A 124 -0.02 -27.10 -9.62
C ALA A 124 0.43 -26.29 -8.40
N SER A 125 -0.03 -26.68 -7.20
CA SER A 125 0.57 -26.17 -5.97
C SER A 125 2.00 -26.70 -5.80
N ARG A 126 2.86 -25.91 -5.15
CA ARG A 126 4.28 -26.24 -5.01
C ARG A 126 4.53 -27.54 -4.27
N ILE A 127 3.72 -27.85 -3.27
CA ILE A 127 3.83 -29.09 -2.47
C ILE A 127 3.53 -30.35 -3.29
N VAL A 128 2.80 -30.25 -4.40
CA VAL A 128 2.44 -31.41 -5.23
C VAL A 128 3.36 -31.52 -6.44
N ALA A 129 3.19 -30.65 -7.44
CA ALA A 129 3.93 -30.70 -8.71
C ALA A 129 4.32 -29.33 -9.26
N GLY A 130 4.04 -28.25 -8.52
CA GLY A 130 4.23 -26.87 -8.95
C GLY A 130 5.60 -26.27 -8.65
N GLU A 131 6.53 -27.04 -8.03
CA GLU A 131 7.87 -26.54 -7.73
C GLU A 131 8.68 -26.36 -9.02
N ARG A 132 9.38 -25.23 -9.14
CA ARG A 132 10.22 -24.92 -10.31
C ARG A 132 11.59 -24.40 -9.85
N PRO A 133 12.66 -24.63 -10.63
CA PRO A 133 14.01 -24.17 -10.28
C PRO A 133 14.08 -22.66 -10.01
N GLY A 134 13.27 -21.85 -10.71
CA GLY A 134 13.17 -20.40 -10.53
C GLY A 134 12.68 -19.99 -9.14
N HIS A 135 11.77 -20.77 -8.53
CA HIS A 135 11.32 -20.51 -7.15
C HIS A 135 12.48 -20.64 -6.17
N LEU A 136 13.21 -21.76 -6.24
CA LEU A 136 14.35 -22.01 -5.36
C LEU A 136 15.47 -20.98 -5.54
N LYS A 137 15.72 -20.55 -6.79
CA LYS A 137 16.73 -19.53 -7.08
C LYS A 137 16.38 -18.20 -6.46
N LEU A 138 15.14 -17.74 -6.64
CA LEU A 138 14.63 -16.52 -6.05
C LEU A 138 14.64 -16.58 -4.52
N GLU A 139 14.16 -17.67 -3.92
CA GLU A 139 14.14 -17.85 -2.46
C GLU A 139 15.56 -17.80 -1.86
N ARG A 140 16.54 -18.43 -2.48
CA ARG A 140 17.95 -18.36 -2.04
C ARG A 140 18.50 -16.93 -2.14
N ALA A 141 18.20 -16.22 -3.22
CA ALA A 141 18.65 -14.84 -3.42
C ALA A 141 18.05 -13.87 -2.39
N LEU A 142 16.77 -14.05 -2.06
CA LEU A 142 16.10 -13.24 -1.03
C LEU A 142 16.59 -13.57 0.38
N ALA A 143 16.77 -14.86 0.70
CA ALA A 143 17.33 -15.29 1.98
C ALA A 143 18.75 -14.74 2.19
N ALA A 144 19.59 -14.79 1.16
CA ALA A 144 20.93 -14.20 1.18
C ALA A 144 20.91 -12.69 1.37
N HIS A 145 19.94 -12.01 0.73
CA HIS A 145 19.78 -10.55 0.85
C HIS A 145 19.50 -10.11 2.30
N TYR A 146 18.60 -10.79 3.00
CA TYR A 146 18.26 -10.51 4.39
C TYR A 146 19.10 -11.29 5.42
N ARG A 147 20.13 -12.05 4.97
CA ARG A 147 20.98 -12.87 5.84
C ARG A 147 20.19 -13.82 6.74
N THR A 148 19.15 -14.43 6.18
CA THR A 148 18.30 -15.41 6.88
C THR A 148 18.59 -16.82 6.35
N ASP A 149 18.17 -17.85 7.11
CA ASP A 149 18.40 -19.24 6.74
C ASP A 149 17.63 -19.65 5.48
N ALA A 150 16.40 -19.16 5.33
CA ALA A 150 15.50 -19.59 4.27
C ALA A 150 14.51 -18.50 3.86
N CYS A 151 13.83 -18.75 2.73
CA CYS A 151 12.76 -17.92 2.22
C CYS A 151 11.67 -18.79 1.59
N VAL A 152 10.42 -18.30 1.61
CA VAL A 152 9.30 -18.83 0.84
C VAL A 152 8.66 -17.73 0.03
N VAL A 153 8.43 -17.95 -1.28
CA VAL A 153 7.73 -17.02 -2.16
C VAL A 153 6.28 -17.45 -2.37
N LEU A 154 5.36 -16.50 -2.33
CA LEU A 154 3.92 -16.65 -2.51
C LEU A 154 3.44 -15.79 -3.68
N VAL A 155 2.21 -16.04 -4.16
CA VAL A 155 1.66 -15.43 -5.38
C VAL A 155 1.22 -13.97 -5.24
N SER A 156 1.14 -13.43 -4.02
CA SER A 156 0.67 -12.06 -3.75
C SER A 156 1.26 -11.53 -2.45
N GLY A 157 1.73 -10.26 -2.43
CA GLY A 157 2.22 -9.62 -1.20
C GLY A 157 1.15 -9.53 -0.11
N HIS A 158 -0.09 -9.15 -0.46
CA HIS A 158 -1.20 -9.12 0.49
C HIS A 158 -1.48 -10.52 1.07
N ALA A 159 -1.59 -11.53 0.20
CA ALA A 159 -1.83 -12.91 0.65
C ALA A 159 -0.66 -13.46 1.49
N THR A 160 0.56 -12.96 1.31
CA THR A 160 1.72 -13.37 2.10
C THR A 160 1.55 -13.03 3.58
N ASN A 161 1.19 -11.78 3.92
CA ASN A 161 0.90 -11.38 5.30
C ASN A 161 -0.28 -12.19 5.88
N VAL A 162 -1.39 -12.27 5.14
CA VAL A 162 -2.58 -13.00 5.59
C VAL A 162 -2.26 -14.45 5.87
N THR A 163 -1.52 -15.10 4.97
CA THR A 163 -1.16 -16.52 5.07
C THR A 163 -0.16 -16.77 6.20
N ALA A 164 0.93 -15.99 6.27
CA ALA A 164 1.98 -16.21 7.24
C ALA A 164 1.47 -15.95 8.68
N ILE A 165 0.88 -14.79 8.93
CA ILE A 165 0.37 -14.43 10.26
C ILE A 165 -0.75 -15.38 10.68
N GLY A 166 -1.66 -15.71 9.76
CA GLY A 166 -2.75 -16.65 10.02
C GLY A 166 -2.30 -18.08 10.33
N ALA A 167 -1.09 -18.46 9.90
CA ALA A 167 -0.54 -19.79 10.14
C ALA A 167 0.30 -19.88 11.43
N ILE A 168 1.02 -18.81 11.81
CA ILE A 168 1.99 -18.85 12.92
C ILE A 168 1.41 -18.45 14.28
N LEU A 169 0.25 -17.82 14.31
CA LEU A 169 -0.42 -17.37 15.52
C LEU A 169 -1.74 -18.10 15.72
N GLU A 170 -2.16 -18.20 16.99
CA GLU A 170 -3.40 -18.82 17.43
C GLU A 170 -4.08 -17.97 18.52
N ALA A 171 -5.30 -18.35 18.95
CA ALA A 171 -6.08 -17.60 19.94
C ALA A 171 -5.35 -17.23 21.25
N PRO A 172 -4.45 -18.08 21.83
CA PRO A 172 -3.68 -17.72 23.03
C PRO A 172 -2.55 -16.71 22.80
N ASP A 173 -2.29 -16.35 21.53
CA ASP A 173 -1.19 -15.48 21.16
C ASP A 173 -1.66 -14.02 20.99
N VAL A 174 -0.72 -13.09 20.86
CA VAL A 174 -0.99 -11.68 20.65
C VAL A 174 -0.16 -11.12 19.49
N ILE A 175 -0.73 -10.19 18.74
CA ILE A 175 -0.03 -9.37 17.78
C ILE A 175 -0.05 -7.91 18.23
N TYR A 176 1.13 -7.33 18.41
CA TYR A 176 1.34 -5.91 18.61
C TYR A 176 1.69 -5.29 17.27
N HIS A 177 0.92 -4.32 16.82
CA HIS A 177 1.15 -3.72 15.51
C HIS A 177 1.03 -2.20 15.55
N ASP A 178 1.78 -1.55 14.69
CA ASP A 178 1.67 -0.11 14.47
C ASP A 178 0.24 0.29 14.07
N ALA A 179 -0.20 1.46 14.49
CA ALA A 179 -1.53 1.98 14.18
C ALA A 179 -1.79 2.16 12.67
N LEU A 180 -0.74 2.38 11.88
CA LEU A 180 -0.81 2.58 10.44
C LEU A 180 -0.38 1.34 9.63
N ILE A 181 -0.27 0.18 10.27
CA ILE A 181 0.11 -1.06 9.61
C ILE A 181 -0.82 -1.42 8.43
N HIS A 182 -0.26 -2.03 7.40
CA HIS A 182 -1.01 -2.44 6.22
C HIS A 182 -2.16 -3.39 6.56
N ASN A 183 -3.31 -3.23 5.91
CA ASN A 183 -4.54 -4.00 6.14
C ASN A 183 -4.33 -5.53 6.10
N SER A 184 -3.40 -6.04 5.29
CA SER A 184 -3.10 -7.47 5.20
C SER A 184 -2.63 -8.07 6.52
N VAL A 185 -1.89 -7.31 7.34
CA VAL A 185 -1.48 -7.72 8.69
C VAL A 185 -2.69 -7.84 9.61
N VAL A 186 -3.58 -6.85 9.56
CA VAL A 186 -4.85 -6.85 10.31
C VAL A 186 -5.70 -8.06 9.93
N THR A 187 -5.82 -8.35 8.64
CA THR A 187 -6.58 -9.51 8.12
C THR A 187 -5.95 -10.83 8.55
N GLY A 188 -4.62 -10.95 8.49
CA GLY A 188 -3.90 -12.15 8.97
C GLY A 188 -4.10 -12.39 10.47
N ALA A 189 -4.04 -11.33 11.27
CA ALA A 189 -4.31 -11.39 12.70
C ALA A 189 -5.76 -11.82 13.01
N GLN A 190 -6.73 -11.33 12.25
CA GLN A 190 -8.13 -11.77 12.38
C GLN A 190 -8.29 -13.25 12.04
N LEU A 191 -7.60 -13.72 11.00
CA LEU A 191 -7.65 -15.12 10.57
C LEU A 191 -7.03 -16.07 11.60
N SER A 192 -5.95 -15.66 12.27
CA SER A 192 -5.28 -16.47 13.31
C SER A 192 -6.09 -16.62 14.58
N GLY A 193 -7.03 -15.72 14.85
CA GLY A 193 -7.76 -15.63 16.12
C GLY A 193 -6.93 -15.01 17.26
N ALA A 194 -5.68 -14.62 17.05
CA ALA A 194 -4.84 -13.98 18.05
C ALA A 194 -5.39 -12.60 18.45
N GLN A 195 -5.14 -12.19 19.69
CA GLN A 195 -5.49 -10.86 20.14
C GLN A 195 -4.69 -9.79 19.37
N ARG A 196 -5.36 -8.70 19.02
CA ARG A 196 -4.73 -7.54 18.39
C ARG A 196 -4.60 -6.39 19.36
N ARG A 197 -3.41 -5.80 19.44
CA ARG A 197 -3.11 -4.59 20.21
C ARG A 197 -2.34 -3.62 19.32
N SER A 198 -2.93 -2.46 19.08
CA SER A 198 -2.30 -1.40 18.28
C SER A 198 -1.56 -0.44 19.21
N PHE A 199 -0.34 -0.07 18.85
CA PHE A 199 0.41 1.02 19.46
C PHE A 199 0.45 2.26 18.54
N ALA A 200 0.79 3.42 19.12
CA ALA A 200 0.88 4.66 18.35
C ALA A 200 1.96 4.57 17.26
N HIS A 201 1.69 5.21 16.13
CA HIS A 201 2.55 5.14 14.95
C HIS A 201 4.00 5.56 15.25
N ASN A 202 4.94 4.67 14.87
CA ASN A 202 6.39 4.83 15.07
C ASN A 202 6.80 5.17 16.51
N ASP A 203 6.03 4.71 17.52
CA ASP A 203 6.26 5.02 18.92
C ASP A 203 6.62 3.76 19.74
N PRO A 204 7.91 3.41 19.86
CA PRO A 204 8.36 2.29 20.67
C PRO A 204 8.04 2.44 22.17
N ALA A 205 7.93 3.67 22.69
CA ALA A 205 7.58 3.87 24.10
C ALA A 205 6.12 3.49 24.39
N THR A 206 5.21 3.75 23.46
CA THR A 206 3.83 3.27 23.57
C THR A 206 3.75 1.74 23.44
N LEU A 207 4.55 1.12 22.56
CA LEU A 207 4.66 -0.33 22.49
C LEU A 207 5.18 -0.92 23.80
N GLU A 208 6.23 -0.35 24.40
CA GLU A 208 6.82 -0.81 25.64
C GLU A 208 5.77 -0.85 26.77
N LYS A 209 4.99 0.22 26.96
CA LYS A 209 3.89 0.25 27.94
C LYS A 209 2.86 -0.86 27.71
N LEU A 210 2.54 -1.16 26.44
CA LEU A 210 1.62 -2.25 26.12
C LEU A 210 2.22 -3.62 26.45
N LEU A 211 3.50 -3.81 26.14
CA LEU A 211 4.23 -5.05 26.45
C LEU A 211 4.31 -5.27 27.97
N GLU A 212 4.68 -4.25 28.75
CA GLU A 212 4.69 -4.32 30.21
C GLU A 212 3.35 -4.73 30.79
N ALA A 213 2.27 -4.14 30.27
CA ALA A 213 0.93 -4.36 30.78
C ALA A 213 0.36 -5.73 30.41
N THR A 214 0.71 -6.30 29.25
CA THR A 214 -0.09 -7.39 28.68
C THR A 214 0.71 -8.58 28.12
N ARG A 215 2.04 -8.49 27.95
CA ARG A 215 2.82 -9.59 27.36
C ARG A 215 2.70 -10.90 28.12
N HIS A 216 2.66 -10.82 29.44
CA HIS A 216 2.58 -11.97 30.33
C HIS A 216 1.25 -12.74 30.26
N GLU A 217 0.20 -12.17 29.65
CA GLU A 217 -1.11 -12.78 29.47
C GLU A 217 -1.12 -13.77 28.28
N HIS A 218 -0.08 -13.78 27.45
CA HIS A 218 -0.09 -14.48 26.15
C HIS A 218 1.06 -15.48 26.03
N ARG A 219 0.78 -16.59 25.34
CA ARG A 219 1.75 -17.64 25.07
C ARG A 219 2.90 -17.12 24.17
N ARG A 220 2.56 -16.56 23.02
CA ARG A 220 3.48 -15.99 22.04
C ARG A 220 3.08 -14.56 21.72
N ALA A 221 4.04 -13.79 21.30
CA ALA A 221 3.80 -12.41 20.87
C ALA A 221 4.57 -12.11 19.58
N LEU A 222 3.88 -11.45 18.64
CA LEU A 222 4.45 -10.94 17.40
C LEU A 222 4.35 -9.43 17.37
N ILE A 223 5.46 -8.74 17.22
CA ILE A 223 5.52 -7.30 16.92
C ILE A 223 5.60 -7.15 15.41
N VAL A 224 4.75 -6.29 14.80
CA VAL A 224 4.76 -6.03 13.35
C VAL A 224 4.85 -4.53 13.08
N ILE A 225 5.85 -4.16 12.26
CA ILE A 225 6.09 -2.81 11.76
C ILE A 225 6.29 -2.83 10.25
N GLU A 226 6.16 -1.67 9.57
CA GLU A 226 6.57 -1.52 8.16
C GLU A 226 7.99 -0.95 8.08
N GLY A 227 8.73 -1.33 7.05
CA GLY A 227 10.05 -0.74 6.78
C GLY A 227 9.95 0.70 6.34
N LEU A 228 9.07 0.97 5.37
CA LEU A 228 8.67 2.31 4.96
C LEU A 228 7.14 2.35 4.90
N TYR A 229 6.52 3.25 5.64
CA TYR A 229 5.07 3.34 5.70
C TYR A 229 4.48 3.91 4.41
N SER A 230 3.57 3.16 3.85
CA SER A 230 3.04 3.38 2.49
C SER A 230 2.24 4.66 2.32
N MET A 231 1.71 5.23 3.39
CA MET A 231 0.84 6.42 3.37
C MET A 231 1.59 7.70 3.69
N ASP A 232 2.60 7.62 4.54
CA ASP A 232 3.31 8.79 5.08
C ASP A 232 4.75 8.89 4.56
N GLY A 233 5.35 7.77 4.13
CA GLY A 233 6.70 7.76 3.58
C GLY A 233 7.80 7.98 4.64
N ASP A 234 7.51 7.61 5.88
CA ASP A 234 8.42 7.58 7.01
C ASP A 234 8.81 6.14 7.39
N ALA A 235 9.75 6.00 8.30
CA ALA A 235 10.31 4.73 8.72
C ALA A 235 10.49 4.67 10.25
N PRO A 236 10.42 3.48 10.86
CA PRO A 236 10.62 3.29 12.29
C PRO A 236 12.12 3.29 12.67
N ASP A 237 12.40 3.52 13.96
CA ASP A 237 13.69 3.19 14.57
C ASP A 237 13.77 1.70 14.85
N LEU A 238 14.31 0.92 13.91
CA LEU A 238 14.39 -0.53 14.01
C LEU A 238 15.16 -0.99 15.25
N ALA A 239 16.20 -0.26 15.67
CA ALA A 239 17.01 -0.64 16.83
C ALA A 239 16.18 -0.67 18.13
N ALA A 240 15.30 0.30 18.32
CA ALA A 240 14.40 0.34 19.47
C ALA A 240 13.42 -0.87 19.46
N PHE A 241 12.88 -1.24 18.31
CA PHE A 241 11.99 -2.40 18.22
C PHE A 241 12.73 -3.73 18.44
N VAL A 242 13.97 -3.85 17.98
CA VAL A 242 14.83 -5.02 18.26
C VAL A 242 15.14 -5.13 19.74
N GLU A 243 15.39 -4.02 20.45
CA GLU A 243 15.57 -4.04 21.89
C GLU A 243 14.31 -4.53 22.62
N LEU A 244 13.14 -4.01 22.25
CA LEU A 244 11.87 -4.41 22.86
C LEU A 244 11.55 -5.89 22.61
N LYS A 245 11.73 -6.39 21.38
CA LYS A 245 11.49 -7.83 21.11
C LYS A 245 12.35 -8.73 21.99
N ARG A 246 13.61 -8.36 22.21
CA ARG A 246 14.54 -9.15 23.05
C ARG A 246 14.14 -9.11 24.52
N ARG A 247 13.81 -7.92 25.02
CA ARG A 247 13.44 -7.71 26.44
C ARG A 247 12.14 -8.44 26.82
N TYR A 248 11.18 -8.47 25.91
CA TYR A 248 9.84 -9.02 26.18
C TYR A 248 9.59 -10.40 25.55
N ASP A 249 10.62 -11.06 25.04
CA ASP A 249 10.51 -12.38 24.39
C ASP A 249 9.40 -12.42 23.32
N CYS A 250 9.54 -11.55 22.32
CA CYS A 250 8.63 -11.43 21.19
C CYS A 250 9.33 -11.78 19.87
N TRP A 251 8.58 -12.24 18.89
CA TRP A 251 9.02 -12.20 17.50
C TRP A 251 8.85 -10.80 16.94
N LEU A 252 9.77 -10.39 16.07
CA LEU A 252 9.68 -9.15 15.30
C LEU A 252 9.55 -9.47 13.82
N MET A 253 8.47 -8.98 13.21
CA MET A 253 8.24 -9.02 11.76
C MET A 253 8.31 -7.61 11.19
N VAL A 254 9.10 -7.46 10.13
CA VAL A 254 9.19 -6.23 9.35
C VAL A 254 8.58 -6.45 7.97
N ASP A 255 7.53 -5.71 7.64
CA ASP A 255 7.00 -5.62 6.28
C ASP A 255 7.79 -4.56 5.51
N ASP A 256 8.80 -5.03 4.77
CA ASP A 256 9.72 -4.19 3.99
C ASP A 256 9.25 -4.00 2.53
N ALA A 257 7.95 -4.15 2.28
CA ALA A 257 7.37 -4.08 0.95
C ALA A 257 7.62 -2.74 0.23
N HIS A 258 7.77 -1.64 0.96
CA HIS A 258 8.15 -0.33 0.44
C HIS A 258 9.61 0.04 0.76
N GLY A 259 10.30 -0.73 1.60
CA GLY A 259 11.67 -0.46 2.01
C GLY A 259 12.71 -1.03 1.06
N LEU A 260 12.52 -2.26 0.57
CA LEU A 260 13.44 -2.89 -0.38
C LEU A 260 13.59 -2.05 -1.66
N GLY A 261 14.83 -1.71 -2.02
CA GLY A 261 15.17 -0.86 -3.16
C GLY A 261 14.99 0.64 -2.89
N VAL A 262 14.58 1.04 -1.67
CA VAL A 262 14.31 2.45 -1.31
C VAL A 262 15.15 2.87 -0.10
N LEU A 263 15.09 2.11 0.98
CA LEU A 263 15.78 2.39 2.23
C LEU A 263 17.23 1.88 2.21
N GLY A 264 18.10 2.59 2.92
CA GLY A 264 19.51 2.28 2.97
C GLY A 264 20.31 2.86 1.78
N ARG A 265 21.62 2.82 1.84
CA ARG A 265 22.50 3.38 0.81
C ARG A 265 22.43 2.61 -0.50
N THR A 266 22.34 1.30 -0.40
CA THR A 266 22.27 0.39 -1.56
C THR A 266 20.85 -0.07 -1.88
N GLY A 267 19.85 0.36 -1.07
CA GLY A 267 18.47 -0.10 -1.18
C GLY A 267 18.23 -1.46 -0.55
N ALA A 268 19.10 -1.87 0.38
CA ALA A 268 18.95 -3.18 1.02
C ALA A 268 17.74 -3.28 1.96
N GLY A 269 17.10 -2.18 2.30
CA GLY A 269 15.90 -2.13 3.12
C GLY A 269 16.13 -1.47 4.49
N LEU A 270 15.18 -1.68 5.39
CA LEU A 270 15.16 -1.00 6.70
C LEU A 270 16.40 -1.27 7.54
N HIS A 271 16.91 -2.51 7.52
CA HIS A 271 18.09 -2.87 8.31
C HIS A 271 19.32 -2.05 7.93
N GLU A 272 19.57 -1.85 6.62
CA GLU A 272 20.68 -1.00 6.16
C GLU A 272 20.44 0.47 6.53
N HIS A 273 19.20 0.92 6.43
CA HIS A 273 18.82 2.31 6.75
C HIS A 273 19.11 2.65 8.22
N CYS A 274 18.80 1.73 9.13
CA CYS A 274 18.97 1.90 10.57
C CYS A 274 20.33 1.41 11.09
N GLY A 275 21.18 0.79 10.27
CA GLY A 275 22.46 0.22 10.67
C GLY A 275 22.32 -0.97 11.64
N VAL A 276 21.22 -1.72 11.54
CA VAL A 276 20.92 -2.91 12.34
C VAL A 276 21.25 -4.15 11.55
N ASP A 277 21.72 -5.23 12.19
CA ASP A 277 21.94 -6.49 11.50
C ASP A 277 20.60 -7.09 11.08
N ALA A 278 20.48 -7.51 9.82
CA ALA A 278 19.23 -8.09 9.31
C ALA A 278 18.82 -9.35 10.08
N SER A 279 19.78 -10.11 10.65
CA SER A 279 19.51 -11.29 11.47
C SER A 279 18.88 -10.99 12.83
N ASP A 280 18.83 -9.73 13.25
CA ASP A 280 18.14 -9.31 14.47
C ASP A 280 16.61 -9.28 14.32
N VAL A 281 16.10 -9.37 13.10
CA VAL A 281 14.68 -9.47 12.79
C VAL A 281 14.33 -10.93 12.51
N ASP A 282 13.26 -11.43 13.13
CA ASP A 282 12.89 -12.85 13.03
C ASP A 282 12.21 -13.17 11.71
N ILE A 283 11.41 -12.22 11.19
CA ILE A 283 10.59 -12.40 9.99
C ILE A 283 10.70 -11.16 9.10
N TRP A 284 11.31 -11.32 7.95
CA TRP A 284 11.26 -10.32 6.88
C TRP A 284 10.14 -10.67 5.91
N MET A 285 9.21 -9.77 5.73
CA MET A 285 8.19 -9.85 4.70
C MET A 285 8.46 -8.81 3.63
N GLY A 286 8.18 -9.14 2.38
CA GLY A 286 8.22 -8.16 1.31
C GLY A 286 7.33 -8.55 0.13
N THR A 287 7.25 -7.63 -0.83
CA THR A 287 6.51 -7.83 -2.07
C THR A 287 7.43 -7.87 -3.28
N LEU A 288 7.05 -8.67 -4.25
CA LEU A 288 7.71 -8.71 -5.57
C LEU A 288 7.11 -7.69 -6.55
N SER A 289 5.98 -7.04 -6.18
CA SER A 289 5.16 -6.23 -7.10
C SER A 289 5.61 -4.77 -7.21
N LYS A 290 6.64 -4.37 -6.50
CA LYS A 290 7.14 -2.99 -6.47
C LYS A 290 8.55 -2.93 -7.08
N THR A 291 9.57 -2.70 -6.28
CA THR A 291 10.97 -2.63 -6.73
C THR A 291 11.38 -3.83 -7.60
N LEU A 292 10.89 -5.04 -7.28
CA LEU A 292 11.25 -6.25 -8.02
C LEU A 292 10.41 -6.49 -9.30
N SER A 293 9.56 -5.54 -9.69
CA SER A 293 8.87 -5.48 -11.00
C SER A 293 8.18 -6.78 -11.45
N SER A 294 7.58 -7.50 -10.48
CA SER A 294 6.94 -8.80 -10.69
C SER A 294 5.57 -8.84 -10.00
N CYS A 295 5.11 -10.01 -9.59
CA CYS A 295 3.90 -10.21 -8.79
C CYS A 295 4.13 -11.31 -7.77
N GLY A 296 3.81 -11.05 -6.51
CA GLY A 296 4.00 -12.00 -5.43
C GLY A 296 4.47 -11.33 -4.15
N GLY A 297 4.81 -12.16 -3.17
CA GLY A 297 5.44 -11.74 -1.93
C GLY A 297 6.32 -12.84 -1.38
N TYR A 298 7.04 -12.55 -0.31
CA TYR A 298 7.95 -13.49 0.32
C TYR A 298 7.98 -13.34 1.84
N ILE A 299 8.37 -14.43 2.51
CA ILE A 299 8.77 -14.45 3.91
C ILE A 299 10.18 -15.02 3.97
N CYS A 300 11.12 -14.25 4.57
CA CYS A 300 12.45 -14.72 4.90
C CYS A 300 12.57 -14.84 6.42
N GLY A 301 13.27 -15.87 6.91
CA GLY A 301 13.47 -16.11 8.33
C GLY A 301 14.15 -17.44 8.61
N PRO A 302 14.04 -17.96 9.84
CA PRO A 302 14.60 -19.25 10.22
C PRO A 302 14.05 -20.40 9.37
N SER A 303 14.89 -21.43 9.11
CA SER A 303 14.50 -22.61 8.33
C SER A 303 13.21 -23.27 8.84
N ALA A 304 13.04 -23.37 10.16
CA ALA A 304 11.84 -23.95 10.77
C ALA A 304 10.55 -23.18 10.44
N LEU A 305 10.61 -21.84 10.39
CA LEU A 305 9.47 -21.01 9.97
C LEU A 305 9.09 -21.32 8.52
N VAL A 306 10.07 -21.28 7.63
CA VAL A 306 9.85 -21.46 6.20
C VAL A 306 9.33 -22.87 5.88
N GLU A 307 9.90 -23.90 6.50
CA GLU A 307 9.42 -25.27 6.37
C GLU A 307 7.98 -25.42 6.87
N TYR A 308 7.68 -24.85 8.04
CA TYR A 308 6.33 -24.85 8.61
C TYR A 308 5.34 -24.20 7.64
N LEU A 309 5.63 -23.01 7.12
CA LEU A 309 4.77 -22.32 6.17
C LEU A 309 4.57 -23.10 4.87
N LYS A 310 5.63 -23.71 4.32
CA LYS A 310 5.53 -24.53 3.11
C LYS A 310 4.67 -25.78 3.29
N CYS A 311 4.60 -26.32 4.49
CA CYS A 311 3.87 -27.57 4.76
C CYS A 311 2.45 -27.35 5.29
N THR A 312 2.16 -26.21 5.94
CA THR A 312 0.90 -26.03 6.70
C THR A 312 0.09 -24.79 6.32
N ALA A 313 0.73 -23.76 5.76
CA ALA A 313 0.05 -22.51 5.49
C ALA A 313 -0.91 -22.62 4.31
N GLY A 314 -2.22 -22.52 4.57
CA GLY A 314 -3.27 -22.78 3.58
C GLY A 314 -3.14 -21.95 2.30
N GLY A 315 -2.77 -20.68 2.40
CA GLY A 315 -2.56 -19.81 1.24
C GLY A 315 -1.35 -20.18 0.37
N PHE A 316 -0.47 -21.07 0.85
CA PHE A 316 0.61 -21.65 0.07
C PHE A 316 0.25 -23.06 -0.42
N VAL A 317 -0.18 -23.94 0.48
CA VAL A 317 -0.45 -25.35 0.21
C VAL A 317 -1.55 -25.55 -0.83
N TYR A 318 -2.63 -24.76 -0.74
CA TYR A 318 -3.79 -24.86 -1.63
C TYR A 318 -3.78 -23.84 -2.77
N SER A 319 -2.70 -23.08 -2.93
CA SER A 319 -2.52 -22.14 -4.04
C SER A 319 -1.64 -22.74 -5.13
N VAL A 320 -1.85 -22.32 -6.39
CA VAL A 320 -0.90 -22.60 -7.47
C VAL A 320 0.46 -21.97 -7.14
N GLY A 321 1.55 -22.61 -7.56
CA GLY A 321 2.90 -22.04 -7.46
C GLY A 321 3.02 -20.76 -8.29
N MET A 322 3.90 -19.86 -7.84
CA MET A 322 4.20 -18.63 -8.59
C MET A 322 4.54 -18.95 -10.05
N SER A 323 4.05 -18.13 -10.97
CA SER A 323 4.33 -18.25 -12.40
C SER A 323 5.86 -18.20 -12.66
N PRO A 324 6.43 -19.14 -13.42
CA PRO A 324 7.88 -19.19 -13.68
C PRO A 324 8.46 -17.89 -14.25
N PRO A 325 7.84 -17.20 -15.22
CA PRO A 325 8.33 -15.91 -15.71
C PRO A 325 8.35 -14.81 -14.64
N LEU A 326 7.40 -14.81 -13.71
CA LEU A 326 7.36 -13.84 -12.63
C LEU A 326 8.47 -14.10 -11.59
N ALA A 327 8.73 -15.37 -11.27
CA ALA A 327 9.85 -15.73 -10.39
C ALA A 327 11.20 -15.33 -11.02
N ALA A 328 11.39 -15.59 -12.31
CA ALA A 328 12.61 -15.22 -13.04
C ALA A 328 12.77 -13.69 -13.17
N ALA A 329 11.67 -12.96 -13.39
CA ALA A 329 11.69 -11.50 -13.44
C ALA A 329 12.12 -10.90 -12.09
N ALA A 330 11.54 -11.38 -10.98
CA ALA A 330 11.86 -10.88 -9.64
C ALA A 330 13.34 -11.14 -9.27
N GLU A 331 13.85 -12.33 -9.59
CA GLU A 331 15.25 -12.67 -9.34
C GLU A 331 16.22 -11.80 -10.15
N ALA A 332 15.91 -11.59 -11.44
CA ALA A 332 16.69 -10.71 -12.29
C ALA A 332 16.61 -9.24 -11.82
N ALA A 333 15.45 -8.77 -11.36
CA ALA A 333 15.30 -7.43 -10.81
C ALA A 333 16.12 -7.23 -9.53
N LEU A 334 16.14 -8.21 -8.63
CA LEU A 334 16.97 -8.19 -7.43
C LEU A 334 18.47 -8.14 -7.81
N SER A 335 18.88 -8.93 -8.79
CA SER A 335 20.26 -8.92 -9.28
C SER A 335 20.65 -7.57 -9.91
N VAL A 336 19.77 -6.95 -10.69
CA VAL A 336 19.99 -5.61 -11.27
C VAL A 336 20.06 -4.54 -10.17
N MET A 337 19.15 -4.58 -9.19
CA MET A 337 19.17 -3.63 -8.06
C MET A 337 20.52 -3.68 -7.33
N GLN A 338 21.06 -4.88 -7.09
CA GLN A 338 22.35 -5.07 -6.43
C GLN A 338 23.54 -4.62 -7.28
N ALA A 339 23.46 -4.80 -8.59
CA ALA A 339 24.51 -4.45 -9.54
C ALA A 339 24.53 -2.97 -9.93
N GLU A 340 23.39 -2.27 -9.84
CA GLU A 340 23.20 -0.87 -10.27
C GLU A 340 22.73 0.03 -9.10
N PRO A 341 23.56 0.21 -8.03
CA PRO A 341 23.16 1.01 -6.84
C PRO A 341 22.89 2.47 -7.16
N GLU A 342 23.38 2.98 -8.29
CA GLU A 342 23.10 4.33 -8.77
C GLU A 342 21.60 4.57 -9.06
N ARG A 343 20.80 3.53 -9.26
CA ARG A 343 19.33 3.66 -9.36
C ARG A 343 18.74 4.10 -8.03
N VAL A 344 19.19 3.51 -6.93
CA VAL A 344 18.77 3.88 -5.57
C VAL A 344 19.19 5.31 -5.26
N GLU A 345 20.40 5.69 -5.66
CA GLU A 345 20.88 7.06 -5.49
C GLU A 345 20.04 8.08 -6.28
N ARG A 346 19.70 7.75 -7.55
CA ARG A 346 18.80 8.60 -8.36
C ARG A 346 17.42 8.73 -7.72
N LEU A 347 16.83 7.62 -7.27
CA LEU A 347 15.55 7.63 -6.56
C LEU A 347 15.59 8.58 -5.36
N ARG A 348 16.62 8.47 -4.53
CA ARG A 348 16.81 9.30 -3.35
C ARG A 348 16.97 10.79 -3.72
N ARG A 349 17.76 11.12 -4.73
CA ARG A 349 17.88 12.50 -5.23
C ARG A 349 16.53 13.05 -5.67
N ASN A 350 15.77 12.27 -6.44
CA ASN A 350 14.46 12.65 -6.96
C ASN A 350 13.47 12.89 -5.82
N GLY A 351 13.42 12.00 -4.83
CA GLY A 351 12.55 12.16 -3.67
C GLY A 351 12.92 13.36 -2.81
N ASN A 352 14.22 13.54 -2.53
CA ASN A 352 14.71 14.71 -1.77
C ASN A 352 14.41 16.02 -2.49
N GLN A 353 14.57 16.06 -3.82
CA GLN A 353 14.23 17.23 -4.63
C GLN A 353 12.74 17.55 -4.55
N PHE A 354 11.87 16.54 -4.70
CA PHE A 354 10.43 16.71 -4.58
C PHE A 354 10.07 17.27 -3.20
N LEU A 355 10.57 16.65 -2.12
CA LEU A 355 10.32 17.08 -0.74
C LEU A 355 10.77 18.51 -0.48
N ALA A 356 11.99 18.85 -0.91
CA ALA A 356 12.55 20.21 -0.73
C ALA A 356 11.71 21.26 -1.46
N LEU A 357 11.31 21.00 -2.70
CA LEU A 357 10.45 21.89 -3.48
C LEU A 357 9.04 21.99 -2.85
N ALA A 358 8.45 20.87 -2.43
CA ALA A 358 7.14 20.86 -1.77
C ALA A 358 7.16 21.72 -0.49
N LYS A 359 8.18 21.57 0.36
CA LYS A 359 8.37 22.40 1.56
C LYS A 359 8.56 23.88 1.22
N LYS A 360 9.33 24.19 0.17
CA LYS A 360 9.52 25.57 -0.31
C LYS A 360 8.21 26.23 -0.73
N HIS A 361 7.28 25.46 -1.29
CA HIS A 361 5.95 25.94 -1.66
C HIS A 361 4.92 25.86 -0.53
N GLY A 362 5.32 25.50 0.70
CA GLY A 362 4.44 25.41 1.87
C GLY A 362 3.47 24.23 1.83
N LEU A 363 3.73 23.20 0.97
CA LEU A 363 2.89 22.03 0.89
C LEU A 363 3.12 21.09 2.10
N ASN A 364 2.04 20.58 2.66
CA ASN A 364 2.10 19.67 3.81
C ASN A 364 2.47 18.25 3.36
N THR A 365 3.69 17.84 3.66
CA THR A 365 4.24 16.51 3.33
C THR A 365 4.26 15.54 4.51
N GLY A 366 3.63 15.90 5.65
CA GLY A 366 3.65 15.08 6.85
C GLY A 366 5.05 14.76 7.33
N SER A 367 5.27 13.52 7.78
CA SER A 367 6.53 12.97 8.29
C SER A 367 7.45 12.38 7.20
N SER A 368 7.12 12.55 5.91
CA SER A 368 7.85 11.90 4.81
C SER A 368 9.35 12.19 4.84
N LEU A 369 10.15 11.12 4.67
CA LEU A 369 11.60 11.18 4.53
C LEU A 369 12.06 11.70 3.17
N GLY A 370 11.14 11.91 2.21
CA GLY A 370 11.49 12.36 0.86
C GLY A 370 12.25 11.31 0.06
N LEU A 371 11.85 10.06 0.17
CA LEU A 371 12.42 8.95 -0.60
C LEU A 371 11.49 8.58 -1.76
N ALA A 372 10.86 7.39 -1.71
CA ALA A 372 9.98 6.93 -2.79
C ALA A 372 8.51 7.31 -2.61
N VAL A 373 8.08 7.63 -1.38
CA VAL A 373 6.68 7.94 -1.05
C VAL A 373 6.59 9.33 -0.42
N ILE A 374 5.88 10.26 -1.09
CA ILE A 374 5.72 11.61 -0.58
C ILE A 374 4.25 12.01 -0.66
N PRO A 375 3.54 12.12 0.47
CA PRO A 375 2.18 12.62 0.50
C PRO A 375 2.15 14.15 0.36
N ILE A 376 1.10 14.66 -0.27
CA ILE A 376 0.66 16.05 -0.11
C ILE A 376 -0.70 16.01 0.58
N ILE A 377 -0.70 16.32 1.88
CA ILE A 377 -1.88 16.22 2.74
C ILE A 377 -2.75 17.44 2.51
N VAL A 378 -3.98 17.24 2.05
CA VAL A 378 -4.95 18.32 1.74
C VAL A 378 -6.13 18.35 2.71
N GLY A 379 -6.26 17.30 3.53
CA GLY A 379 -7.24 17.18 4.61
C GLY A 379 -8.59 16.64 4.16
N ASP A 380 -9.28 17.28 3.25
CA ASP A 380 -10.63 16.90 2.80
C ASP A 380 -10.63 15.95 1.59
N SER A 381 -11.53 14.96 1.58
CA SER A 381 -11.63 13.97 0.52
C SER A 381 -12.03 14.54 -0.83
N LEU A 382 -12.98 15.48 -0.85
CA LEU A 382 -13.42 16.12 -2.09
C LEU A 382 -12.33 17.02 -2.66
N LYS A 383 -11.61 17.75 -1.80
CA LYS A 383 -10.45 18.56 -2.17
C LYS A 383 -9.35 17.69 -2.80
N ALA A 384 -9.07 16.50 -2.21
CA ALA A 384 -8.07 15.58 -2.75
C ALA A 384 -8.45 15.04 -4.15
N VAL A 385 -9.71 14.63 -4.34
CA VAL A 385 -10.20 14.16 -5.64
C VAL A 385 -10.19 15.29 -6.67
N THR A 386 -10.63 16.50 -6.29
CA THR A 386 -10.64 17.67 -7.18
C THR A 386 -9.22 18.07 -7.61
N LEU A 387 -8.27 18.07 -6.67
CA LEU A 387 -6.87 18.35 -6.98
C LEU A 387 -6.29 17.31 -7.93
N SER A 388 -6.55 16.01 -7.69
CA SER A 388 -6.14 14.93 -8.58
C SER A 388 -6.68 15.09 -10.01
N ASP A 389 -7.96 15.47 -10.16
CA ASP A 389 -8.60 15.71 -11.46
C ASP A 389 -7.98 16.92 -12.19
N ARG A 390 -7.73 18.03 -11.47
CA ARG A 390 -7.06 19.20 -12.04
C ARG A 390 -5.65 18.88 -12.51
N LEU A 391 -4.86 18.17 -11.70
CA LEU A 391 -3.52 17.73 -12.06
C LEU A 391 -3.52 16.79 -13.27
N PHE A 392 -4.51 15.90 -13.33
CA PHE A 392 -4.67 15.03 -14.49
C PHE A 392 -4.90 15.83 -15.79
N LYS A 393 -5.77 16.85 -15.76
CA LYS A 393 -5.97 17.78 -16.89
C LYS A 393 -4.71 18.58 -17.26
N ARG A 394 -3.75 18.69 -16.35
CA ARG A 394 -2.43 19.33 -16.55
C ARG A 394 -1.34 18.32 -16.93
N GLY A 395 -1.68 17.06 -17.25
CA GLY A 395 -0.73 16.04 -17.68
C GLY A 395 0.02 15.33 -16.52
N ILE A 396 -0.49 15.40 -15.28
CA ILE A 396 0.11 14.78 -14.11
C ILE A 396 -0.85 13.72 -13.56
N ASN A 397 -0.42 12.45 -13.58
CA ASN A 397 -1.20 11.34 -13.02
C ASN A 397 -0.75 11.03 -11.60
N VAL A 398 -1.59 11.37 -10.63
CA VAL A 398 -1.40 11.06 -9.20
C VAL A 398 -2.74 10.68 -8.57
N GLN A 399 -2.75 9.65 -7.71
CA GLN A 399 -3.97 9.13 -7.13
C GLN A 399 -4.32 9.82 -5.80
N PRO A 400 -5.60 10.17 -5.57
CA PRO A 400 -6.06 10.62 -4.27
C PRO A 400 -6.19 9.42 -3.32
N ILE A 401 -5.79 9.59 -2.08
CA ILE A 401 -6.03 8.68 -0.97
C ILE A 401 -7.02 9.37 -0.04
N ILE A 402 -8.18 8.77 0.10
CA ILE A 402 -9.33 9.33 0.81
C ILE A 402 -9.83 8.36 1.88
N HIS A 403 -10.71 8.83 2.75
CA HIS A 403 -11.41 7.94 3.68
C HIS A 403 -12.15 6.80 2.92
N PRO A 404 -12.13 5.54 3.38
CA PRO A 404 -11.60 5.06 4.68
C PRO A 404 -10.12 4.60 4.67
N ALA A 405 -9.39 4.76 3.57
CA ALA A 405 -7.98 4.34 3.48
C ALA A 405 -7.06 5.17 4.40
N VAL A 406 -7.46 6.39 4.71
CA VAL A 406 -6.85 7.28 5.71
C VAL A 406 -7.94 7.88 6.59
N PRO A 407 -7.61 8.36 7.81
CA PRO A 407 -8.57 9.05 8.67
C PRO A 407 -9.20 10.25 7.96
N GLU A 408 -10.44 10.58 8.35
CA GLU A 408 -11.10 11.80 7.88
C GLU A 408 -10.24 13.04 8.24
N ARG A 409 -10.14 14.02 7.36
CA ARG A 409 -9.23 15.18 7.42
C ARG A 409 -7.75 14.87 7.21
N SER A 410 -7.41 13.64 6.81
CA SER A 410 -6.05 13.23 6.44
C SER A 410 -5.93 12.83 4.97
N SER A 411 -6.94 13.16 4.16
CA SER A 411 -6.94 12.87 2.72
C SER A 411 -5.77 13.58 2.03
N ARG A 412 -5.17 12.89 1.07
CA ARG A 412 -3.91 13.31 0.47
C ARG A 412 -3.80 12.88 -0.99
N LEU A 413 -2.91 13.49 -1.73
CA LEU A 413 -2.34 12.91 -2.94
C LEU A 413 -1.05 12.20 -2.56
N ARG A 414 -0.85 10.98 -3.03
CA ARG A 414 0.34 10.19 -2.71
C ARG A 414 1.21 10.07 -3.95
N PHE A 415 2.33 10.79 -3.94
CA PHE A 415 3.32 10.77 -5.01
C PHE A 415 4.31 9.65 -4.80
N PHE A 416 4.39 8.74 -5.78
CA PHE A 416 5.42 7.73 -5.85
C PHE A 416 6.54 8.21 -6.78
N MET A 417 7.74 8.29 -6.22
CA MET A 417 8.93 8.64 -6.98
C MET A 417 9.53 7.41 -7.64
N THR A 418 10.13 7.60 -8.79
CA THR A 418 10.96 6.59 -9.44
C THR A 418 12.33 7.17 -9.78
N SER A 419 13.33 6.29 -9.91
CA SER A 419 14.67 6.67 -10.34
C SER A 419 14.71 7.28 -11.74
N GLU A 420 13.62 7.17 -12.51
CA GLU A 420 13.51 7.64 -13.90
C GLU A 420 12.82 8.99 -14.04
N HIS A 421 12.26 9.57 -12.98
CA HIS A 421 11.78 10.96 -13.03
C HIS A 421 12.94 11.92 -13.27
N THR A 422 12.71 12.91 -14.15
CA THR A 422 13.73 13.96 -14.36
C THR A 422 13.56 15.11 -13.36
N PRO A 423 14.63 15.86 -13.08
CA PRO A 423 14.56 17.05 -12.22
C PRO A 423 13.52 18.08 -12.70
N GLU A 424 13.38 18.23 -14.02
CA GLU A 424 12.44 19.16 -14.65
C GLU A 424 10.98 18.72 -14.43
N GLN A 425 10.69 17.41 -14.61
CA GLN A 425 9.37 16.84 -14.34
C GLN A 425 8.97 17.08 -12.87
N ILE A 426 9.89 16.85 -11.94
CA ILE A 426 9.66 17.04 -10.51
C ILE A 426 9.38 18.52 -10.22
N ALA A 427 10.19 19.42 -10.72
CA ALA A 427 10.04 20.86 -10.48
C ALA A 427 8.71 21.38 -11.03
N GLN A 428 8.37 21.01 -12.26
CA GLN A 428 7.11 21.39 -12.88
C GLN A 428 5.91 20.81 -12.12
N THR A 429 5.98 19.53 -11.73
CA THR A 429 4.89 18.88 -10.98
C THR A 429 4.64 19.59 -9.66
N VAL A 430 5.68 19.87 -8.86
CA VAL A 430 5.49 20.51 -7.55
C VAL A 430 4.96 21.93 -7.71
N ALA A 431 5.43 22.70 -8.69
CA ALA A 431 4.92 24.03 -8.98
C ALA A 431 3.43 23.99 -9.36
N THR A 432 3.03 23.03 -10.24
CA THR A 432 1.64 22.85 -10.65
C THR A 432 0.76 22.42 -9.47
N VAL A 433 1.24 21.55 -8.60
CA VAL A 433 0.50 21.15 -7.38
C VAL A 433 0.25 22.35 -6.47
N ALA A 434 1.26 23.19 -6.25
CA ALA A 434 1.13 24.40 -5.42
C ALA A 434 0.15 25.41 -6.03
N GLU A 435 0.21 25.65 -7.34
CA GLU A 435 -0.71 26.49 -8.08
C GLU A 435 -2.17 26.03 -7.94
N GLU A 436 -2.42 24.75 -8.28
CA GLU A 436 -3.77 24.18 -8.25
C GLU A 436 -4.36 24.09 -6.83
N LEU A 437 -3.51 23.79 -5.83
CA LEU A 437 -3.94 23.76 -4.44
C LEU A 437 -4.31 25.17 -3.94
N SER A 438 -3.49 26.18 -4.22
CA SER A 438 -3.77 27.57 -3.89
C SER A 438 -5.06 28.06 -4.57
N ALA A 439 -5.26 27.71 -5.84
CA ALA A 439 -6.49 28.06 -6.57
C ALA A 439 -7.74 27.38 -5.98
N LEU A 440 -7.60 26.18 -5.37
CA LEU A 440 -8.69 25.52 -4.66
C LEU A 440 -9.00 26.17 -3.30
N GLU A 441 -8.00 26.80 -2.67
CA GLU A 441 -8.15 27.46 -1.37
C GLU A 441 -8.70 28.89 -1.48
N THR A 442 -8.36 29.58 -2.55
CA THR A 442 -8.79 30.97 -2.81
C THR A 442 -10.07 31.06 -3.64
N GLY A 443 -10.39 30.01 -4.41
CA GLY A 443 -11.64 29.94 -5.16
C GLY A 443 -12.84 29.79 -4.21
N ALA A 444 -13.99 30.40 -4.57
CA ALA A 444 -15.25 30.11 -3.91
C ALA A 444 -15.41 28.59 -3.76
N THR A 445 -15.78 28.14 -2.56
CA THR A 445 -15.98 26.71 -2.31
C THR A 445 -16.83 26.11 -3.44
N LEU A 446 -16.60 24.85 -3.80
CA LEU A 446 -17.38 24.20 -4.87
C LEU A 446 -18.90 24.35 -4.66
N ILE A 447 -19.32 24.44 -3.38
CA ILE A 447 -20.70 24.71 -2.95
C ILE A 447 -21.12 26.13 -3.35
N GLU A 448 -20.27 27.13 -3.17
CA GLU A 448 -20.55 28.53 -3.58
C GLU A 448 -20.59 28.68 -5.10
N GLN A 449 -19.74 27.96 -5.85
CA GLN A 449 -19.78 27.88 -7.31
C GLN A 449 -21.07 27.21 -7.82
N LEU A 450 -21.52 26.15 -7.15
CA LEU A 450 -22.80 25.49 -7.45
C LEU A 450 -24.01 26.38 -7.12
N MET A 451 -23.91 27.18 -6.05
CA MET A 451 -24.94 28.15 -5.68
C MET A 451 -24.97 29.31 -6.65
N ALA A 452 -23.84 29.86 -7.07
CA ALA A 452 -23.74 30.96 -8.04
C ALA A 452 -24.26 30.58 -9.45
N ARG A 453 -24.03 29.32 -9.90
CA ARG A 453 -24.61 28.82 -11.16
C ARG A 453 -26.12 28.57 -11.14
N ARG A 454 -26.77 28.74 -10.00
CA ARG A 454 -28.22 28.58 -9.82
C ARG A 454 -28.97 29.90 -9.67
N GLY A 455 -28.27 31.01 -9.53
CA GLY A 455 -28.84 32.33 -9.48
C GLY A 455 -28.81 33.08 -10.82
N ALA A 456 -28.23 32.45 -11.83
CA ALA A 456 -28.25 32.89 -13.23
C ALA A 456 -29.11 31.93 -14.08
#